data_c407b15092d6e6d772407c5007059f32
#
_entry.id   c407b15092d6e6d772407c5007059f32
#
_cell.length_a   1.000
_cell.length_b   1.000
_cell.length_c   1.000
_cell.angle_alpha   90.00
_cell.angle_beta   90.00
_cell.angle_gamma   90.00
#
_symmetry.space_group_name_H-M   'P 1'
#
loop_
_entity.id
_entity.type
_entity.pdbx_description
1 polymer ?
#
loop_
_entity_poly.entity_id
_entity_poly.type
_entity_poly.pdbx_seq_one_letter_code
_entity_poly.pdbx_strand_id
1 'polypeptide(L)'
;MVETTLEERGYTDLHEHIEELRAQGLLIEIDREINKDTEMHPLVRWQFRGGIDEEDRKAFLFTNITDSKGRKYDIPVLVGGLAGNQQIYQLGMRCDLKDLKTTWINAINNPIEPNVVDSADAPCHDVVFEGEDLLNGNGLDAIPVPISSPGWDNAPYFSSSHFITKDP
;
A
#
# COMPACT_ATOMS: atom_id res chain seq x y z
N MET A 1 -21.27 -11.33 -20.74
CA MET A 1 -20.14 -11.15 -19.84
C MET A 1 -20.56 -11.66 -18.47
N VAL A 2 -19.81 -12.54 -17.84
CA VAL A 2 -20.10 -12.97 -16.46
C VAL A 2 -19.60 -11.86 -15.56
N GLU A 3 -20.51 -11.23 -14.82
CA GLU A 3 -20.17 -10.20 -13.84
C GLU A 3 -19.48 -10.91 -12.67
N THR A 4 -18.17 -10.65 -12.49
CA THR A 4 -17.39 -11.22 -11.39
C THR A 4 -17.88 -10.62 -10.07
N THR A 5 -18.28 -11.46 -9.12
CA THR A 5 -18.75 -11.01 -7.81
C THR A 5 -17.60 -10.43 -6.97
N LEU A 6 -17.90 -9.58 -5.98
CA LEU A 6 -16.91 -9.04 -5.05
C LEU A 6 -16.16 -10.13 -4.28
N GLU A 7 -16.84 -11.24 -3.97
CA GLU A 7 -16.24 -12.42 -3.33
C GLU A 7 -15.15 -13.07 -4.19
N GLU A 8 -15.32 -13.05 -5.52
CA GLU A 8 -14.31 -13.59 -6.45
C GLU A 8 -13.13 -12.65 -6.66
N ARG A 9 -13.29 -11.35 -6.38
CA ARG A 9 -12.23 -10.32 -6.56
C ARG A 9 -11.29 -10.17 -5.36
N GLY A 10 -11.60 -10.76 -4.22
CA GLY A 10 -10.85 -10.51 -2.98
C GLY A 10 -11.29 -9.22 -2.29
N TYR A 11 -10.37 -8.28 -2.06
CA TYR A 11 -10.70 -7.00 -1.43
C TYR A 11 -11.32 -6.01 -2.41
N THR A 12 -12.27 -5.22 -1.92
CA THR A 12 -12.83 -4.09 -2.68
C THR A 12 -11.78 -3.00 -2.87
N ASP A 13 -11.07 -2.68 -1.80
CA ASP A 13 -10.02 -1.68 -1.77
C ASP A 13 -9.03 -1.93 -0.61
N LEU A 14 -8.04 -1.03 -0.47
CA LEU A 14 -7.05 -1.11 0.59
C LEU A 14 -7.65 -0.88 1.99
N HIS A 15 -8.77 -0.14 2.11
CA HIS A 15 -9.39 0.12 3.42
C HIS A 15 -9.93 -1.18 4.02
N GLU A 16 -10.57 -2.04 3.23
CA GLU A 16 -11.04 -3.34 3.69
C GLU A 16 -9.89 -4.19 4.25
N HIS A 17 -8.74 -4.21 3.58
CA HIS A 17 -7.56 -4.92 4.07
C HIS A 17 -7.02 -4.32 5.38
N ILE A 18 -7.00 -2.99 5.51
CA ILE A 18 -6.60 -2.30 6.75
C ILE A 18 -7.52 -2.67 7.90
N GLU A 19 -8.84 -2.71 7.67
CA GLU A 19 -9.81 -3.12 8.69
C GLU A 19 -9.61 -4.58 9.13
N GLU A 20 -9.29 -5.48 8.21
CA GLU A 20 -8.98 -6.86 8.54
C GLU A 20 -7.68 -6.99 9.34
N LEU A 21 -6.62 -6.25 8.98
CA LEU A 21 -5.38 -6.18 9.76
C LEU A 21 -5.66 -5.70 11.20
N ARG A 22 -6.52 -4.69 11.33
CA ARG A 22 -6.94 -4.14 12.64
C ARG A 22 -7.70 -5.17 13.44
N ALA A 23 -8.68 -5.84 12.86
CA ALA A 23 -9.50 -6.86 13.50
C ALA A 23 -8.68 -8.06 14.00
N GLN A 24 -7.62 -8.43 13.29
CA GLN A 24 -6.71 -9.52 13.65
C GLN A 24 -5.58 -9.09 14.61
N GLY A 25 -5.53 -7.81 15.01
CA GLY A 25 -4.46 -7.29 15.86
C GLY A 25 -3.08 -7.24 15.18
N LEU A 26 -3.05 -7.22 13.85
CA LEU A 26 -1.85 -7.20 13.01
C LEU A 26 -1.44 -5.77 12.60
N LEU A 27 -2.11 -4.74 13.12
CA LEU A 27 -1.88 -3.34 12.79
C LEU A 27 -1.44 -2.56 14.04
N ILE A 28 -0.44 -1.70 13.88
CA ILE A 28 -0.07 -0.65 14.84
C ILE A 28 -0.41 0.69 14.19
N GLU A 29 -1.27 1.48 14.84
CA GLU A 29 -1.61 2.81 14.37
C GLU A 29 -0.75 3.86 15.10
N ILE A 30 -0.17 4.77 14.33
CA ILE A 30 0.68 5.86 14.82
C ILE A 30 0.04 7.17 14.41
N ASP A 31 -0.57 7.85 15.38
CA ASP A 31 -1.25 9.13 15.24
C ASP A 31 -0.41 10.33 15.68
N ARG A 32 0.71 10.09 16.38
CA ARG A 32 1.69 11.16 16.65
C ARG A 32 2.30 11.67 15.36
N GLU A 33 2.65 12.95 15.32
CA GLU A 33 3.38 13.51 14.20
C GLU A 33 4.66 12.73 13.94
N ILE A 34 4.88 12.33 12.68
CA ILE A 34 6.04 11.55 12.24
C ILE A 34 6.57 12.08 10.91
N ASN A 35 7.89 12.22 10.83
CA ASN A 35 8.56 12.63 9.60
C ASN A 35 8.80 11.41 8.69
N LYS A 36 8.18 11.46 7.48
CA LYS A 36 8.28 10.37 6.51
C LYS A 36 9.69 10.14 5.97
N ASP A 37 10.54 11.17 5.98
CA ASP A 37 11.88 11.12 5.39
C ASP A 37 12.92 10.59 6.39
N THR A 38 12.71 10.76 7.69
CA THR A 38 13.72 10.49 8.71
C THR A 38 13.32 9.53 9.81
N GLU A 39 11.99 9.35 10.06
CA GLU A 39 11.51 8.56 11.19
C GLU A 39 10.73 7.31 10.78
N MET A 40 9.89 7.40 9.75
CA MET A 40 8.91 6.38 9.42
C MET A 40 9.56 5.02 9.12
N HIS A 41 10.46 4.96 8.17
CA HIS A 41 11.17 3.73 7.80
C HIS A 41 12.10 3.19 8.89
N PRO A 42 12.90 4.02 9.58
CA PRO A 42 13.67 3.56 10.74
C PRO A 42 12.81 2.90 11.81
N LEU A 43 11.64 3.45 12.12
CA LEU A 43 10.71 2.86 13.10
C LEU A 43 10.22 1.48 12.65
N VAL A 44 9.73 1.35 11.43
CA VAL A 44 9.24 0.05 10.89
C VAL A 44 10.38 -0.96 10.79
N ARG A 45 11.53 -0.52 10.31
CA ARG A 45 12.72 -1.38 10.15
C ARG A 45 13.23 -1.96 11.46
N TRP A 46 12.99 -1.25 12.57
CA TRP A 46 13.38 -1.70 13.90
C TRP A 46 12.78 -3.05 14.26
N GLN A 47 11.52 -3.33 13.90
CA GLN A 47 10.91 -4.64 14.18
C GLN A 47 11.59 -5.81 13.46
N PHE A 48 12.26 -5.56 12.32
CA PHE A 48 12.99 -6.61 11.59
C PHE A 48 14.42 -6.82 12.08
N ARG A 49 14.99 -5.85 12.80
CA ARG A 49 16.38 -5.84 13.25
C ARG A 49 16.53 -5.73 14.75
N GLY A 50 15.48 -5.43 15.46
CA GLY A 50 15.45 -5.22 16.90
C GLY A 50 15.22 -6.49 17.72
N GLY A 51 15.22 -7.69 17.12
CA GLY A 51 15.03 -8.95 17.83
C GLY A 51 13.57 -9.31 18.10
N ILE A 52 12.62 -8.68 17.37
CA ILE A 52 11.21 -9.08 17.41
C ILE A 52 11.03 -10.30 16.52
N ASP A 53 10.44 -11.35 17.09
CA ASP A 53 10.16 -12.59 16.38
C ASP A 53 9.19 -12.33 15.19
N GLU A 54 9.29 -13.15 14.16
CA GLU A 54 8.56 -12.94 12.91
C GLU A 54 7.05 -12.86 13.14
N GLU A 55 6.51 -13.72 13.99
CA GLU A 55 5.09 -13.81 14.32
C GLU A 55 4.54 -12.59 15.07
N ASP A 56 5.41 -11.84 15.76
CA ASP A 56 5.05 -10.63 16.51
C ASP A 56 5.13 -9.34 15.68
N ARG A 57 5.68 -9.40 14.47
CA ARG A 57 5.77 -8.24 13.59
C ARG A 57 4.41 -7.84 13.06
N LYS A 58 4.20 -6.53 12.91
CA LYS A 58 2.92 -5.95 12.50
C LYS A 58 3.08 -4.96 11.36
N ALA A 59 1.97 -4.70 10.67
CA ALA A 59 1.85 -3.56 9.80
C ALA A 59 1.77 -2.26 10.62
N PHE A 60 2.14 -1.14 10.02
CA PHE A 60 2.04 0.20 10.62
C PHE A 60 1.17 1.10 9.75
N LEU A 61 0.20 1.76 10.34
CA LEU A 61 -0.58 2.82 9.72
C LEU A 61 -0.22 4.16 10.37
N PHE A 62 0.33 5.06 9.59
CA PHE A 62 0.69 6.41 10.00
C PHE A 62 -0.37 7.38 9.52
N THR A 63 -0.94 8.20 10.41
CA THR A 63 -2.07 9.10 10.12
C THR A 63 -1.74 10.58 10.26
N ASN A 64 -0.59 10.94 10.84
CA ASN A 64 -0.17 12.33 11.05
C ASN A 64 1.25 12.54 10.54
N ILE A 65 1.38 12.83 9.25
CA ILE A 65 2.63 12.73 8.50
C ILE A 65 3.16 14.11 8.13
N THR A 66 4.45 14.30 8.35
CA THR A 66 5.21 15.46 7.86
C THR A 66 6.42 15.03 7.04
N ASP A 67 7.05 15.97 6.34
CA ASP A 67 8.33 15.78 5.68
C ASP A 67 9.44 16.67 6.29
N SER A 68 10.66 16.50 5.80
CA SER A 68 11.82 17.29 6.23
C SER A 68 11.76 18.77 5.80
N LYS A 69 10.79 19.16 4.97
CA LYS A 69 10.53 20.54 4.55
C LYS A 69 9.40 21.19 5.36
N GLY A 70 8.78 20.44 6.30
CA GLY A 70 7.69 20.91 7.15
C GLY A 70 6.30 20.84 6.50
N ARG A 71 6.16 20.15 5.36
CA ARG A 71 4.86 19.90 4.75
C ARG A 71 4.09 18.87 5.58
N LYS A 72 2.81 19.07 5.75
CA LYS A 72 1.86 18.11 6.34
C LYS A 72 1.07 17.43 5.22
N TYR A 73 0.72 16.18 5.49
CA TYR A 73 -0.02 15.33 4.55
C TYR A 73 -1.29 14.80 5.21
N ASP A 74 -2.40 14.85 4.49
CA ASP A 74 -3.70 14.35 4.94
C ASP A 74 -3.94 12.89 4.48
N ILE A 75 -3.01 12.33 3.71
CA ILE A 75 -3.06 10.95 3.20
C ILE A 75 -2.30 10.05 4.16
N PRO A 76 -2.91 9.00 4.75
CA PRO A 76 -2.22 8.04 5.60
C PRO A 76 -1.27 7.15 4.80
N VAL A 77 -0.26 6.59 5.48
CA VAL A 77 0.71 5.65 4.90
C VAL A 77 0.66 4.32 5.63
N LEU A 78 0.40 3.24 4.89
CA LEU A 78 0.51 1.88 5.37
C LEU A 78 1.88 1.30 5.00
N VAL A 79 2.60 0.78 5.99
CA VAL A 79 3.90 0.11 5.80
C VAL A 79 3.85 -1.30 6.35
N GLY A 80 4.34 -2.27 5.57
CA GLY A 80 4.34 -3.68 5.98
C GLY A 80 2.97 -4.37 5.88
N GLY A 81 1.96 -3.72 5.30
CA GLY A 81 0.60 -4.23 5.19
C GLY A 81 0.43 -5.43 4.25
N LEU A 82 1.41 -5.75 3.41
CA LEU A 82 1.34 -6.87 2.48
C LEU A 82 2.20 -8.07 2.91
N ALA A 83 3.29 -7.86 3.63
CA ALA A 83 4.26 -8.89 3.93
C ALA A 83 5.08 -8.60 5.21
N GLY A 84 4.50 -7.97 6.22
CA GLY A 84 5.16 -7.69 7.49
C GLY A 84 5.54 -8.97 8.25
N ASN A 85 4.66 -9.97 8.19
CA ASN A 85 4.87 -11.33 8.67
C ASN A 85 4.06 -12.32 7.82
N GLN A 86 4.15 -13.63 8.13
CA GLN A 86 3.42 -14.68 7.41
C GLN A 86 1.89 -14.57 7.58
N GLN A 87 1.40 -14.15 8.74
CA GLN A 87 -0.04 -13.99 8.99
C GLN A 87 -0.62 -12.87 8.11
N ILE A 88 0.08 -11.74 8.03
CA ILE A 88 -0.30 -10.61 7.15
C ILE A 88 -0.33 -11.07 5.69
N TYR A 89 0.67 -11.87 5.27
CA TYR A 89 0.72 -12.40 3.92
C TYR A 89 -0.43 -13.37 3.61
N GLN A 90 -0.73 -14.29 4.55
CA GLN A 90 -1.89 -15.19 4.44
C GLN A 90 -3.21 -14.43 4.35
N LEU A 91 -3.37 -13.39 5.16
CA LEU A 91 -4.55 -12.53 5.16
C LEU A 91 -4.74 -11.86 3.80
N GLY A 92 -3.69 -11.24 3.26
CA GLY A 92 -3.72 -10.59 1.94
C GLY A 92 -3.98 -11.56 0.80
N MET A 93 -3.45 -12.78 0.88
CA MET A 93 -3.63 -13.83 -0.13
C MET A 93 -4.92 -14.65 0.07
N ARG A 94 -5.61 -14.48 1.20
CA ARG A 94 -6.81 -15.25 1.60
C ARG A 94 -6.62 -16.77 1.49
N CYS A 95 -5.42 -17.26 1.84
CA CYS A 95 -5.11 -18.68 1.84
C CYS A 95 -4.04 -19.04 2.87
N ASP A 96 -4.00 -20.31 3.27
CA ASP A 96 -2.93 -20.85 4.12
C ASP A 96 -1.58 -20.86 3.37
N LEU A 97 -0.47 -20.74 4.10
CA LEU A 97 0.88 -20.80 3.52
C LEU A 97 1.14 -22.06 2.70
N LYS A 98 0.59 -23.21 3.11
CA LYS A 98 0.72 -24.49 2.38
C LYS A 98 0.08 -24.44 1.00
N ASP A 99 -0.96 -23.62 0.82
CA ASP A 99 -1.75 -23.51 -0.41
C ASP A 99 -1.28 -22.35 -1.31
N LEU A 100 -0.37 -21.52 -0.82
CA LEU A 100 0.09 -20.29 -1.48
C LEU A 100 0.55 -20.54 -2.92
N LYS A 101 1.40 -21.55 -3.14
CA LYS A 101 1.91 -21.88 -4.48
C LYS A 101 0.77 -22.26 -5.43
N THR A 102 -0.18 -23.05 -4.96
CA THR A 102 -1.34 -23.48 -5.75
C THR A 102 -2.24 -22.30 -6.06
N THR A 103 -2.48 -21.43 -5.09
CA THR A 103 -3.26 -20.19 -5.26
C THR A 103 -2.66 -19.30 -6.33
N TRP A 104 -1.33 -19.07 -6.28
CA TRP A 104 -0.63 -18.29 -7.31
C TRP A 104 -0.73 -18.92 -8.70
N ILE A 105 -0.49 -20.23 -8.82
CA ILE A 105 -0.57 -20.95 -10.10
C ILE A 105 -2.00 -20.87 -10.66
N ASN A 106 -3.01 -21.03 -9.81
CA ASN A 106 -4.40 -20.95 -10.22
C ASN A 106 -4.75 -19.54 -10.71
N ALA A 107 -4.30 -18.50 -10.01
CA ALA A 107 -4.56 -17.11 -10.41
C ALA A 107 -3.92 -16.77 -11.76
N ILE A 108 -2.68 -17.25 -12.02
CA ILE A 108 -2.01 -17.04 -13.30
C ILE A 108 -2.72 -17.78 -14.45
N ASN A 109 -3.18 -19.00 -14.20
CA ASN A 109 -3.85 -19.81 -15.21
C ASN A 109 -5.32 -19.43 -15.45
N ASN A 110 -5.94 -18.75 -14.50
CA ASN A 110 -7.35 -18.35 -14.54
C ASN A 110 -7.45 -16.85 -14.18
N PRO A 111 -6.94 -15.95 -15.02
CA PRO A 111 -7.01 -14.52 -14.75
C PRO A 111 -8.48 -14.05 -14.74
N ILE A 112 -8.78 -13.11 -13.86
CA ILE A 112 -10.07 -12.43 -13.84
C ILE A 112 -10.03 -11.35 -14.93
N GLU A 113 -10.93 -11.45 -15.90
CA GLU A 113 -11.01 -10.42 -16.96
C GLU A 113 -11.45 -9.08 -16.36
N PRO A 114 -10.76 -7.98 -16.70
CA PRO A 114 -11.14 -6.65 -16.21
C PRO A 114 -12.47 -6.20 -16.82
N ASN A 115 -13.28 -5.53 -16.03
CA ASN A 115 -14.45 -4.85 -16.56
C ASN A 115 -14.02 -3.60 -17.32
N VAL A 116 -14.48 -3.47 -18.55
CA VAL A 116 -14.27 -2.25 -19.34
C VAL A 116 -15.35 -1.25 -18.95
N VAL A 117 -14.94 -0.06 -18.54
CA VAL A 117 -15.82 1.06 -18.21
C VAL A 117 -15.50 2.24 -19.13
N ASP A 118 -16.48 3.08 -19.39
CA ASP A 118 -16.22 4.33 -20.13
C ASP A 118 -15.34 5.27 -19.30
N SER A 119 -14.52 6.05 -19.97
CA SER A 119 -13.59 6.97 -19.30
C SER A 119 -14.29 7.96 -18.37
N ALA A 120 -15.51 8.35 -18.70
CA ALA A 120 -16.33 9.26 -17.89
C ALA A 120 -16.84 8.61 -16.58
N ASP A 121 -16.92 7.29 -16.55
CA ASP A 121 -17.42 6.50 -15.40
C ASP A 121 -16.27 5.88 -14.58
N ALA A 122 -15.03 6.15 -14.97
CA ALA A 122 -13.86 5.59 -14.29
C ALA A 122 -13.55 6.40 -13.02
N PRO A 123 -13.61 5.80 -11.81
CA PRO A 123 -13.39 6.52 -10.55
C PRO A 123 -12.02 7.20 -10.45
N CYS A 124 -11.01 6.70 -11.16
CA CYS A 124 -9.68 7.31 -11.21
C CYS A 124 -9.65 8.66 -11.97
N HIS A 125 -10.74 9.07 -12.60
CA HIS A 125 -10.90 10.34 -13.29
C HIS A 125 -11.76 11.34 -12.51
N ASP A 126 -12.19 11.03 -11.30
CA ASP A 126 -13.00 11.95 -10.47
C ASP A 126 -12.25 13.24 -10.14
N VAL A 127 -10.93 13.13 -9.98
CA VAL A 127 -10.05 14.29 -9.73
C VAL A 127 -8.86 14.22 -10.69
N VAL A 128 -8.69 15.25 -11.51
CA VAL A 128 -7.60 15.36 -12.48
C VAL A 128 -6.87 16.68 -12.28
N PHE A 129 -5.56 16.63 -12.10
CA PHE A 129 -4.68 17.79 -12.03
C PHE A 129 -3.83 17.87 -13.29
N GLU A 130 -3.80 19.01 -13.94
CA GLU A 130 -3.05 19.23 -15.19
C GLU A 130 -2.25 20.53 -15.15
N GLY A 131 -1.19 20.58 -15.95
CA GLY A 131 -0.42 21.80 -16.18
C GLY A 131 0.18 22.40 -14.92
N GLU A 132 -0.16 23.64 -14.62
CA GLU A 132 0.39 24.39 -13.47
C GLU A 132 -0.09 23.82 -12.12
N ASP A 133 -1.25 23.16 -12.07
CA ASP A 133 -1.75 22.58 -10.83
C ASP A 133 -0.79 21.52 -10.27
N LEU A 134 -0.11 20.76 -11.15
CA LEU A 134 0.90 19.78 -10.75
C LEU A 134 2.12 20.45 -10.09
N LEU A 135 2.46 21.67 -10.50
CA LEU A 135 3.58 22.43 -9.96
C LEU A 135 3.23 23.15 -8.64
N ASN A 136 1.93 23.32 -8.38
CA ASN A 136 1.42 23.98 -7.19
C ASN A 136 1.16 23.01 -6.01
N GLY A 137 1.84 21.86 -5.99
CA GLY A 137 1.79 20.92 -4.89
C GLY A 137 0.73 19.82 -5.03
N ASN A 138 0.13 19.67 -6.21
CA ASN A 138 -0.78 18.56 -6.53
C ASN A 138 -0.11 17.50 -7.42
N GLY A 139 1.20 17.55 -7.58
CA GLY A 139 1.98 16.52 -8.28
C GLY A 139 2.33 15.33 -7.38
N LEU A 140 3.33 14.56 -7.77
CA LEU A 140 3.78 13.39 -6.99
C LEU A 140 4.26 13.76 -5.58
N ASP A 141 4.65 15.00 -5.34
CA ASP A 141 5.00 15.54 -4.03
C ASP A 141 3.79 15.69 -3.08
N ALA A 142 2.57 15.62 -3.59
CA ALA A 142 1.36 15.56 -2.77
C ALA A 142 1.20 14.23 -2.03
N ILE A 143 1.91 13.18 -2.46
CA ILE A 143 1.81 11.84 -1.91
C ILE A 143 2.94 11.63 -0.89
N PRO A 144 2.64 11.20 0.36
CA PRO A 144 3.65 11.06 1.42
C PRO A 144 4.52 9.81 1.28
N VAL A 145 5.22 9.67 0.16
CA VAL A 145 6.13 8.53 -0.08
C VAL A 145 7.36 8.66 0.83
N PRO A 146 7.63 7.67 1.69
CA PRO A 146 8.78 7.72 2.59
C PRO A 146 10.12 7.48 1.88
N ILE A 147 11.20 7.93 2.50
CA ILE A 147 12.57 7.56 2.13
C ILE A 147 12.98 6.37 3.00
N SER A 148 13.41 5.27 2.38
CA SER A 148 13.80 4.06 3.09
C SER A 148 15.13 4.19 3.84
N SER A 149 16.09 4.87 3.25
CA SER A 149 17.45 5.04 3.81
C SER A 149 17.95 6.47 3.60
N PRO A 150 17.66 7.40 4.52
CA PRO A 150 18.10 8.79 4.41
C PRO A 150 19.60 8.88 4.17
N GLY A 151 20.00 9.69 3.19
CA GLY A 151 21.41 9.88 2.80
C GLY A 151 21.97 8.82 1.83
N TRP A 152 21.22 7.75 1.56
CA TRP A 152 21.56 6.71 0.58
C TRP A 152 20.59 6.68 -0.60
N ASP A 153 19.28 6.76 -0.32
CA ASP A 153 18.28 6.86 -1.38
C ASP A 153 18.26 8.28 -1.94
N ASN A 154 18.26 8.40 -3.26
CA ASN A 154 18.26 9.71 -3.93
C ASN A 154 16.89 10.39 -3.88
N ALA A 155 15.81 9.62 -3.79
CA ALA A 155 14.46 10.15 -3.77
C ALA A 155 13.49 9.13 -3.15
N PRO A 156 12.31 9.58 -2.68
CA PRO A 156 11.20 8.69 -2.34
C PRO A 156 10.77 7.86 -3.57
N TYR A 157 10.41 6.60 -3.36
CA TYR A 157 9.85 5.75 -4.41
C TYR A 157 8.83 4.75 -3.86
N PHE A 158 7.92 4.31 -4.71
CA PHE A 158 6.96 3.27 -4.36
C PHE A 158 7.60 1.89 -4.49
N SER A 159 7.69 1.13 -3.40
CA SER A 159 8.32 -0.19 -3.36
C SER A 159 7.43 -1.32 -3.89
N SER A 160 6.13 -1.09 -4.03
CA SER A 160 5.14 -2.08 -4.50
C SER A 160 4.35 -1.56 -5.69
N SER A 161 4.98 -0.81 -6.59
CA SER A 161 4.33 -0.27 -7.77
C SER A 161 4.19 -1.31 -8.87
N HIS A 162 3.07 -1.26 -9.59
CA HIS A 162 2.86 -2.00 -10.81
C HIS A 162 2.81 -1.02 -11.99
N PHE A 163 3.55 -1.33 -13.05
CA PHE A 163 3.53 -0.55 -14.28
C PHE A 163 2.62 -1.25 -15.29
N ILE A 164 1.56 -0.57 -15.69
CA ILE A 164 0.65 -1.06 -16.71
C ILE A 164 0.96 -0.31 -18.00
N THR A 165 1.34 -1.04 -19.03
CA THR A 165 1.63 -0.49 -20.36
C THR A 165 0.72 -1.14 -21.39
N LYS A 166 0.41 -0.40 -22.44
CA LYS A 166 -0.34 -0.88 -23.59
C LYS A 166 0.43 -0.47 -24.85
N ASP A 167 0.53 -1.41 -25.80
CA ASP A 167 1.05 -1.08 -27.14
C ASP A 167 0.17 -0.01 -27.81
N PRO A 168 0.77 0.91 -28.54
CA PRO A 168 0.06 1.97 -29.25
C PRO A 168 -1.00 1.48 -30.22
#